data_0983f72d3235fe120cc6307896ae8de9
#
_entry.id   0983f72d3235fe120cc6307896ae8de9
#
_cell.length_a   1.000
_cell.length_b   1.000
_cell.length_c   1.000
_cell.angle_alpha   90.00
_cell.angle_beta   90.00
_cell.angle_gamma   90.00
#
_symmetry.space_group_name_H-M   'P 1'
#
loop_
_entity.id
_entity.type
_entity.pdbx_description
1 polymer ?
#
loop_
_entity_poly.entity_id
_entity_poly.type
_entity_poly.pdbx_seq_one_letter_code
_entity_poly.pdbx_strand_id
1 'polypeptide(L)'
;MIVNPILVKNILSSEDIAEIKLLVKEEMAKRKVVIHDIPIPYADSETLIKEYSMFARRDIEIFSLPDRILEKFNKLTELFPDDFKYIIDKSCITYAEYRGVYGEPSLGPHHDGGESTFMVNYQLESNIDWSVGVGKNVYDIFDNEALLFSPTEIFHWRPILPFKDDQYLCVIFLRYATVPIAEIPVIKYTEKDKAEVKHLRETYYQKKELEGKQL
;
A
#
# COMPACT_ATOMS: atom_id res chain seq x y z
N MET A 1 -14.16 11.89 -8.22
CA MET A 1 -15.25 10.93 -7.80
C MET A 1 -14.62 9.99 -6.80
N ILE A 2 -15.06 9.98 -5.54
CA ILE A 2 -14.52 9.09 -4.52
C ILE A 2 -14.96 7.67 -4.84
N VAL A 3 -14.05 6.83 -5.28
CA VAL A 3 -14.33 5.41 -5.50
C VAL A 3 -14.13 4.69 -4.17
N ASN A 4 -15.15 3.98 -3.70
CA ASN A 4 -14.99 3.12 -2.53
C ASN A 4 -13.90 2.08 -2.80
N PRO A 5 -13.03 1.80 -1.81
CA PRO A 5 -12.01 0.77 -1.97
C PRO A 5 -12.61 -0.58 -2.36
N ILE A 6 -11.98 -1.26 -3.32
CA ILE A 6 -12.42 -2.56 -3.83
C ILE A 6 -11.35 -3.60 -3.49
N LEU A 7 -11.76 -4.66 -2.76
CA LEU A 7 -10.90 -5.82 -2.49
C LEU A 7 -11.09 -6.86 -3.59
N VAL A 8 -10.01 -7.26 -4.25
CA VAL A 8 -9.99 -8.29 -5.29
C VAL A 8 -9.10 -9.45 -4.83
N LYS A 9 -9.58 -10.68 -5.05
CA LYS A 9 -8.92 -11.91 -4.60
C LYS A 9 -8.47 -12.76 -5.77
N ASN A 10 -7.43 -13.58 -5.55
CA ASN A 10 -6.96 -14.60 -6.49
C ASN A 10 -6.60 -14.01 -7.87
N ILE A 11 -5.80 -12.95 -7.88
CA ILE A 11 -5.47 -12.17 -9.09
C ILE A 11 -4.52 -12.94 -10.01
N LEU A 12 -3.53 -13.60 -9.43
CA LEU A 12 -2.45 -14.27 -10.14
C LEU A 12 -2.49 -15.78 -9.94
N SER A 13 -1.92 -16.52 -10.88
CA SER A 13 -1.68 -17.96 -10.71
C SER A 13 -0.45 -18.20 -9.82
N SER A 14 -0.29 -19.42 -9.32
CA SER A 14 0.90 -19.81 -8.55
C SER A 14 2.19 -19.67 -9.35
N GLU A 15 2.15 -19.91 -10.66
CA GLU A 15 3.30 -19.74 -11.56
C GLU A 15 3.68 -18.26 -11.70
N ASP A 16 2.71 -17.35 -11.84
CA ASP A 16 2.96 -15.91 -11.88
C ASP A 16 3.60 -15.41 -10.60
N ILE A 17 3.07 -15.84 -9.44
CA ILE A 17 3.60 -15.49 -8.13
C ILE A 17 5.04 -15.98 -7.98
N ALA A 18 5.32 -17.22 -8.38
CA ALA A 18 6.68 -17.79 -8.32
C ALA A 18 7.66 -17.02 -9.20
N GLU A 19 7.24 -16.60 -10.40
CA GLU A 19 8.06 -15.77 -11.29
C GLU A 19 8.34 -14.38 -10.69
N ILE A 20 7.31 -13.73 -10.14
CA ILE A 20 7.52 -12.43 -9.46
C ILE A 20 8.52 -12.56 -8.31
N LYS A 21 8.40 -13.59 -7.48
CA LYS A 21 9.33 -13.83 -6.36
C LYS A 21 10.76 -14.05 -6.84
N LEU A 22 10.95 -14.73 -7.97
CA LEU A 22 12.27 -14.90 -8.57
C LEU A 22 12.84 -13.56 -9.05
N LEU A 23 12.04 -12.75 -9.77
CA LEU A 23 12.44 -11.43 -10.24
C LEU A 23 12.80 -10.51 -9.06
N VAL A 24 12.00 -10.49 -8.00
CA VAL A 24 12.31 -9.72 -6.77
C VAL A 24 13.66 -10.14 -6.20
N LYS A 25 13.89 -11.45 -6.06
CA LYS A 25 15.17 -11.99 -5.53
C LYS A 25 16.36 -11.54 -6.37
N GLU A 26 16.24 -11.60 -7.70
CA GLU A 26 17.30 -11.17 -8.64
C GLU A 26 17.56 -9.66 -8.54
N GLU A 27 16.51 -8.84 -8.50
CA GLU A 27 16.64 -7.39 -8.38
C GLU A 27 17.22 -6.96 -7.02
N MET A 28 16.78 -7.60 -5.95
CA MET A 28 17.31 -7.35 -4.60
C MET A 28 18.80 -7.71 -4.49
N ALA A 29 19.27 -8.76 -5.18
CA ALA A 29 20.67 -9.15 -5.18
C ALA A 29 21.58 -8.14 -5.89
N LYS A 30 21.04 -7.38 -6.85
CA LYS A 30 21.78 -6.36 -7.63
C LYS A 30 21.87 -5.00 -6.92
N ARG A 31 21.01 -4.74 -5.93
CA ARG A 31 20.85 -3.42 -5.33
C ARG A 31 21.46 -3.35 -3.93
N LYS A 32 22.05 -2.19 -3.62
CA LYS A 32 22.41 -1.88 -2.22
C LYS A 32 21.13 -1.78 -1.40
N VAL A 33 21.11 -2.43 -0.24
CA VAL A 33 19.98 -2.31 0.70
C VAL A 33 19.89 -0.87 1.19
N VAL A 34 18.79 -0.22 0.89
CA VAL A 34 18.42 1.06 1.47
C VAL A 34 17.13 0.80 2.23
N ILE A 35 17.19 0.94 3.55
CA ILE A 35 16.01 0.89 4.40
C ILE A 35 15.52 2.32 4.48
N HIS A 36 14.27 2.53 4.06
CA HIS A 36 13.66 3.84 4.14
C HIS A 36 13.26 4.15 5.57
N ASP A 37 13.77 5.26 6.04
CA ASP A 37 13.46 5.90 7.30
C ASP A 37 13.02 7.32 6.94
N ILE A 38 11.91 7.42 6.21
CA ILE A 38 11.48 8.66 5.57
C ILE A 38 10.38 9.29 6.40
N PRO A 39 10.62 10.46 6.99
CA PRO A 39 9.53 11.28 7.52
C PRO A 39 8.64 11.72 6.36
N ILE A 40 7.32 11.58 6.53
CA ILE A 40 6.37 12.08 5.53
C ILE A 40 6.44 13.61 5.51
N PRO A 41 6.61 14.24 4.33
CA PRO A 41 6.96 15.65 4.20
C PRO A 41 5.89 16.67 4.67
N TYR A 42 4.78 16.20 5.22
CA TYR A 42 3.68 17.05 5.70
C TYR A 42 3.58 17.15 7.23
N ALA A 43 4.56 16.59 7.94
CA ALA A 43 4.56 16.63 9.40
C ALA A 43 5.30 17.86 9.91
N ASP A 44 4.57 18.79 10.54
CA ASP A 44 5.12 20.07 11.04
C ASP A 44 5.84 19.96 12.40
N SER A 45 5.94 18.77 13.00
CA SER A 45 6.61 18.56 14.28
C SER A 45 7.25 17.17 14.41
N GLU A 46 8.27 17.02 15.27
CA GLU A 46 8.94 15.75 15.54
C GLU A 46 7.99 14.62 15.99
N THR A 47 6.95 14.97 16.72
CA THR A 47 5.92 14.01 17.17
C THR A 47 5.10 13.50 15.97
N LEU A 48 4.72 14.40 15.06
CA LEU A 48 4.01 14.06 13.84
C LEU A 48 4.89 13.25 12.88
N ILE A 49 6.19 13.52 12.81
CA ILE A 49 7.16 12.76 12.02
C ILE A 49 7.15 11.29 12.43
N LYS A 50 7.19 10.97 13.72
CA LYS A 50 7.11 9.58 14.20
C LYS A 50 5.77 8.91 13.91
N GLU A 51 4.67 9.66 13.99
CA GLU A 51 3.31 9.14 13.79
C GLU A 51 2.95 8.92 12.31
N TYR A 52 3.56 9.70 11.41
CA TYR A 52 3.22 9.73 9.97
C TYR A 52 4.36 9.26 9.05
N SER A 53 5.40 8.69 9.62
CA SER A 53 6.56 8.23 8.84
C SER A 53 6.41 6.81 8.33
N MET A 54 7.14 6.51 7.27
CA MET A 54 7.29 5.17 6.74
C MET A 54 8.62 4.61 7.24
N PHE A 55 8.57 3.59 8.09
CA PHE A 55 9.74 2.97 8.70
C PHE A 55 9.86 1.48 8.34
N ALA A 56 11.08 0.99 8.47
CA ALA A 56 11.43 -0.42 8.29
C ALA A 56 10.97 -0.99 6.94
N ARG A 57 11.00 -0.18 5.90
CA ARG A 57 10.60 -0.51 4.54
C ARG A 57 11.79 -0.47 3.58
N ARG A 58 11.86 -1.44 2.70
CA ARG A 58 12.81 -1.51 1.59
C ARG A 58 12.06 -1.59 0.28
N ASP A 59 12.47 -0.79 -0.70
CA ASP A 59 11.81 -0.67 -1.99
C ASP A 59 12.69 -1.06 -3.18
N ILE A 60 12.03 -1.56 -4.23
CA ILE A 60 12.48 -1.48 -5.61
C ILE A 60 11.56 -0.49 -6.31
N GLU A 61 12.03 0.76 -6.47
CA GLU A 61 11.19 1.88 -6.95
C GLU A 61 10.70 1.71 -8.39
N ILE A 62 11.51 1.11 -9.26
CA ILE A 62 11.10 0.80 -10.63
C ILE A 62 11.20 -0.71 -10.78
N PHE A 63 10.09 -1.39 -10.53
CA PHE A 63 10.01 -2.83 -10.60
C PHE A 63 9.33 -3.25 -11.91
N SER A 64 10.06 -3.98 -12.76
CA SER A 64 9.53 -4.43 -14.04
C SER A 64 8.81 -5.76 -13.91
N LEU A 65 7.53 -5.77 -14.23
CA LEU A 65 6.73 -6.99 -14.36
C LEU A 65 6.69 -7.47 -15.81
N PRO A 66 6.68 -8.80 -16.05
CA PRO A 66 6.41 -9.35 -17.38
C PRO A 66 5.06 -8.86 -17.92
N ASP A 67 5.00 -8.56 -19.23
CA ASP A 67 3.79 -7.98 -19.84
C ASP A 67 2.55 -8.85 -19.61
N ARG A 68 2.65 -10.18 -19.67
CA ARG A 68 1.54 -11.09 -19.39
C ARG A 68 0.98 -11.00 -17.96
N ILE A 69 1.84 -10.69 -17.00
CA ILE A 69 1.43 -10.46 -15.58
C ILE A 69 0.82 -9.08 -15.46
N LEU A 70 1.45 -8.08 -16.08
CA LEU A 70 0.95 -6.71 -16.08
C LEU A 70 -0.45 -6.62 -16.71
N GLU A 71 -0.73 -7.38 -17.77
CA GLU A 71 -2.06 -7.44 -18.38
C GLU A 71 -3.15 -7.91 -17.40
N LYS A 72 -2.81 -8.84 -16.48
CA LYS A 72 -3.76 -9.28 -15.44
C LYS A 72 -4.12 -8.16 -14.47
N PHE A 73 -3.13 -7.35 -14.08
CA PHE A 73 -3.39 -6.16 -13.27
C PHE A 73 -4.15 -5.08 -14.04
N ASN A 74 -3.84 -4.89 -15.33
CA ASN A 74 -4.54 -3.90 -16.16
C ASN A 74 -6.04 -4.19 -16.29
N LYS A 75 -6.46 -5.46 -16.27
CA LYS A 75 -7.88 -5.82 -16.25
C LYS A 75 -8.62 -5.34 -15.00
N LEU A 76 -7.91 -5.09 -13.90
CA LEU A 76 -8.52 -4.56 -12.69
C LEU A 76 -9.04 -3.13 -12.87
N THR A 77 -8.53 -2.40 -13.88
CA THR A 77 -9.04 -1.06 -14.22
C THR A 77 -10.49 -1.08 -14.72
N GLU A 78 -10.97 -2.22 -15.21
CA GLU A 78 -12.37 -2.43 -15.63
C GLU A 78 -13.36 -2.36 -14.45
N LEU A 79 -12.87 -2.47 -13.21
CA LEU A 79 -13.68 -2.32 -12.01
C LEU A 79 -13.96 -0.85 -11.64
N PHE A 80 -13.36 0.09 -12.37
CA PHE A 80 -13.51 1.53 -12.17
C PHE A 80 -14.50 2.13 -13.16
N PRO A 81 -15.03 3.34 -12.86
CA PRO A 81 -15.95 4.01 -13.76
C PRO A 81 -15.38 4.15 -15.17
N ASP A 82 -16.17 3.81 -16.17
CA ASP A 82 -15.83 3.85 -17.60
C ASP A 82 -15.49 5.24 -18.15
N ASP A 83 -15.70 6.29 -17.34
CA ASP A 83 -15.49 7.68 -17.73
C ASP A 83 -14.02 8.06 -17.96
N PHE A 84 -13.09 7.16 -17.59
CA PHE A 84 -11.67 7.42 -17.65
C PHE A 84 -10.89 6.27 -18.28
N LYS A 85 -9.92 6.60 -19.12
CA LYS A 85 -8.92 5.65 -19.59
C LYS A 85 -7.74 5.65 -18.63
N TYR A 86 -7.57 4.57 -17.90
CA TYR A 86 -6.44 4.38 -17.00
C TYR A 86 -5.22 3.84 -17.75
N ILE A 87 -4.09 4.49 -17.56
CA ILE A 87 -2.80 4.07 -18.13
C ILE A 87 -1.84 3.84 -16.97
N ILE A 88 -1.22 2.66 -16.97
CA ILE A 88 -0.15 2.41 -16.01
C ILE A 88 1.11 3.12 -16.47
N ASP A 89 1.70 3.86 -15.54
CA ASP A 89 3.08 4.31 -15.68
C ASP A 89 4.00 3.20 -15.16
N LYS A 90 4.70 2.52 -16.08
CA LYS A 90 5.63 1.44 -15.73
C LYS A 90 6.77 1.92 -14.81
N SER A 91 7.09 3.21 -14.80
CA SER A 91 8.06 3.81 -13.88
C SER A 91 7.52 3.93 -12.45
N CYS A 92 6.20 3.78 -12.27
CA CYS A 92 5.51 3.88 -10.99
C CYS A 92 5.08 2.51 -10.43
N ILE A 93 5.66 1.40 -10.91
CA ILE A 93 5.50 0.08 -10.30
C ILE A 93 6.59 -0.07 -9.24
N THR A 94 6.18 -0.23 -8.00
CA THR A 94 7.10 -0.34 -6.86
C THR A 94 6.87 -1.66 -6.15
N TYR A 95 7.94 -2.45 -5.95
CA TYR A 95 7.92 -3.51 -4.97
C TYR A 95 8.39 -2.94 -3.64
N ALA A 96 7.71 -3.28 -2.56
CA ALA A 96 8.07 -2.90 -1.20
C ALA A 96 8.00 -4.09 -0.25
N GLU A 97 8.97 -4.18 0.64
CA GLU A 97 8.94 -5.14 1.74
C GLU A 97 9.13 -4.44 3.08
N TYR A 98 8.37 -4.89 4.05
CA TYR A 98 8.49 -4.54 5.46
C TYR A 98 8.99 -5.77 6.21
N ARG A 99 10.00 -5.62 7.06
CA ARG A 99 10.56 -6.73 7.86
C ARG A 99 10.87 -6.27 9.26
N GLY A 100 10.61 -7.11 10.25
CA GLY A 100 10.95 -6.84 11.65
C GLY A 100 12.44 -6.57 11.86
N VAL A 101 13.32 -7.29 11.12
CA VAL A 101 14.78 -7.05 11.17
C VAL A 101 15.23 -5.68 10.69
N TYR A 102 14.36 -4.92 10.02
CA TYR A 102 14.68 -3.54 9.60
C TYR A 102 14.31 -2.50 10.67
N GLY A 103 13.59 -2.90 11.71
CA GLY A 103 13.07 -2.06 12.78
C GLY A 103 11.56 -2.24 12.96
N GLU A 104 10.89 -1.24 13.50
CA GLU A 104 9.44 -1.25 13.71
C GLU A 104 8.72 -0.73 12.45
N PRO A 105 8.08 -1.60 11.65
CA PRO A 105 7.36 -1.18 10.46
C PRO A 105 6.23 -0.20 10.80
N SER A 106 6.15 0.87 10.05
CA SER A 106 5.13 1.89 10.22
C SER A 106 4.71 2.48 8.88
N LEU A 107 3.42 2.77 8.72
CA LEU A 107 2.89 3.57 7.64
C LEU A 107 1.83 4.51 8.22
N GLY A 108 2.23 5.77 8.44
CA GLY A 108 1.34 6.81 8.92
C GLY A 108 0.31 7.22 7.87
N PRO A 109 -0.80 7.87 8.29
CA PRO A 109 -1.81 8.37 7.38
C PRO A 109 -1.24 9.43 6.42
N HIS A 110 -1.39 9.19 5.11
CA HIS A 110 -0.91 10.11 4.08
C HIS A 110 -1.75 9.99 2.81
N HIS A 111 -1.61 10.97 1.94
CA HIS A 111 -1.99 10.88 0.53
C HIS A 111 -0.73 10.69 -0.30
N ASP A 112 -0.80 9.89 -1.34
CA ASP A 112 0.27 9.88 -2.32
C ASP A 112 0.29 11.25 -3.04
N GLY A 113 1.49 11.80 -3.18
CA GLY A 113 1.70 12.97 -4.03
C GLY A 113 1.75 12.57 -5.50
N GLY A 114 1.37 13.49 -6.41
CA GLY A 114 1.61 13.35 -7.83
C GLY A 114 0.49 12.71 -8.64
N GLU A 115 0.84 12.07 -9.72
CA GLU A 115 0.01 11.81 -10.89
C GLU A 115 -0.87 10.55 -10.81
N SER A 116 -0.85 9.84 -9.69
CA SER A 116 -1.59 8.59 -9.53
C SER A 116 -3.04 8.86 -9.14
N THR A 117 -3.96 8.59 -10.05
CA THR A 117 -5.40 8.69 -9.74
C THR A 117 -5.95 7.41 -9.12
N PHE A 118 -5.22 6.32 -9.27
CA PHE A 118 -5.64 5.00 -8.86
C PHE A 118 -4.46 4.09 -8.56
N MET A 119 -4.58 3.29 -7.51
CA MET A 119 -3.56 2.35 -7.08
C MET A 119 -4.13 0.95 -6.89
N VAL A 120 -3.37 -0.04 -7.34
CA VAL A 120 -3.50 -1.44 -6.95
C VAL A 120 -2.44 -1.72 -5.89
N ASN A 121 -2.85 -1.92 -4.66
CA ASN A 121 -2.01 -2.35 -3.55
C ASN A 121 -2.13 -3.88 -3.44
N TYR A 122 -1.24 -4.60 -4.13
CA TYR A 122 -1.25 -6.06 -4.21
C TYR A 122 -0.34 -6.67 -3.16
N GLN A 123 -0.88 -7.56 -2.31
CA GLN A 123 -0.09 -8.34 -1.37
C GLN A 123 0.46 -9.59 -2.04
N LEU A 124 1.79 -9.64 -2.18
CA LEU A 124 2.50 -10.75 -2.82
C LEU A 124 2.68 -11.92 -1.86
N GLU A 125 3.14 -11.64 -0.64
CA GLU A 125 3.33 -12.61 0.42
C GLU A 125 3.48 -11.95 1.79
N SER A 126 3.08 -12.66 2.82
CA SER A 126 3.22 -12.23 4.21
C SER A 126 3.22 -13.44 5.15
N ASN A 127 3.87 -13.32 6.30
CA ASN A 127 3.67 -14.22 7.42
C ASN A 127 3.08 -13.52 8.64
N ILE A 128 2.50 -12.34 8.41
CA ILE A 128 1.79 -11.56 9.43
C ILE A 128 0.57 -10.87 8.81
N ASP A 129 -0.52 -10.83 9.57
CA ASP A 129 -1.73 -10.10 9.18
C ASP A 129 -1.57 -8.61 9.52
N TRP A 130 -1.18 -7.80 8.54
CA TRP A 130 -1.04 -6.36 8.70
C TRP A 130 -1.97 -5.61 7.77
N SER A 131 -3.13 -5.25 8.28
CA SER A 131 -4.24 -4.61 7.56
C SER A 131 -3.87 -3.26 6.96
N VAL A 132 -4.65 -2.81 5.98
CA VAL A 132 -4.54 -1.48 5.36
C VAL A 132 -5.73 -0.62 5.77
N GLY A 133 -5.46 0.57 6.30
CA GLY A 133 -6.45 1.60 6.50
C GLY A 133 -6.61 2.46 5.25
N VAL A 134 -7.85 2.69 4.81
CA VAL A 134 -8.18 3.63 3.74
C VAL A 134 -9.34 4.52 4.21
N GLY A 135 -9.07 5.79 4.37
CA GLY A 135 -9.94 6.69 5.11
C GLY A 135 -10.11 6.22 6.54
N LYS A 136 -11.34 6.00 6.98
CA LYS A 136 -11.71 5.53 8.31
C LYS A 136 -11.99 4.01 8.37
N ASN A 137 -11.85 3.31 7.27
CA ASN A 137 -12.07 1.88 7.17
C ASN A 137 -10.74 1.12 7.16
N VAL A 138 -10.74 -0.10 7.66
CA VAL A 138 -9.59 -1.00 7.69
C VAL A 138 -9.93 -2.27 6.94
N TYR A 139 -9.01 -2.72 6.09
CA TYR A 139 -9.17 -3.86 5.21
C TYR A 139 -8.08 -4.88 5.50
N ASP A 140 -8.49 -6.11 5.80
CA ASP A 140 -7.58 -7.25 5.82
C ASP A 140 -7.31 -7.68 4.38
N ILE A 141 -6.04 -7.72 3.99
CA ILE A 141 -5.58 -8.16 2.67
C ILE A 141 -4.68 -9.36 2.90
N PHE A 142 -4.90 -10.44 2.15
CA PHE A 142 -4.12 -11.65 2.22
C PHE A 142 -3.28 -11.85 0.95
N ASP A 143 -2.43 -12.88 0.96
CA ASP A 143 -1.59 -13.20 -0.19
C ASP A 143 -2.44 -13.43 -1.45
N ASN A 144 -1.97 -12.91 -2.58
CA ASN A 144 -2.67 -12.90 -3.84
C ASN A 144 -4.00 -12.13 -3.86
N GLU A 145 -4.12 -11.12 -3.00
CA GLU A 145 -5.23 -10.17 -2.99
C GLU A 145 -4.72 -8.75 -3.23
N ALA A 146 -5.57 -7.87 -3.70
CA ALA A 146 -5.27 -6.45 -3.84
C ALA A 146 -6.40 -5.58 -3.34
N LEU A 147 -6.04 -4.46 -2.72
CA LEU A 147 -6.94 -3.37 -2.43
C LEU A 147 -6.74 -2.26 -3.46
N LEU A 148 -7.84 -1.89 -4.12
CA LEU A 148 -7.89 -0.88 -5.15
C LEU A 148 -8.52 0.39 -4.57
N PHE A 149 -7.85 1.54 -4.69
CA PHE A 149 -8.37 2.83 -4.19
C PHE A 149 -7.66 4.01 -4.83
N SER A 150 -8.18 5.22 -4.62
CA SER A 150 -7.54 6.47 -5.07
C SER A 150 -6.61 7.01 -3.98
N PRO A 151 -5.27 6.86 -4.12
CA PRO A 151 -4.33 7.22 -3.07
C PRO A 151 -4.13 8.74 -2.95
N THR A 152 -4.52 9.51 -3.97
CA THR A 152 -4.45 10.97 -3.97
C THR A 152 -5.70 11.63 -3.40
N GLU A 153 -6.85 10.95 -3.49
CA GLU A 153 -8.13 11.45 -2.96
C GLU A 153 -8.39 11.00 -1.53
N ILE A 154 -7.96 9.75 -1.18
CA ILE A 154 -8.26 9.14 0.12
C ILE A 154 -6.94 8.84 0.82
N PHE A 155 -6.84 9.28 2.07
CA PHE A 155 -5.68 8.93 2.88
C PHE A 155 -5.65 7.44 3.20
N HIS A 156 -4.46 6.92 3.27
CA HIS A 156 -4.23 5.53 3.60
C HIS A 156 -3.08 5.38 4.62
N TRP A 157 -3.10 4.29 5.34
CA TRP A 157 -2.24 4.06 6.48
C TRP A 157 -2.24 2.57 6.85
N ARG A 158 -1.41 2.20 7.82
CA ARG A 158 -1.50 0.87 8.45
C ARG A 158 -1.62 1.00 9.96
N PRO A 159 -2.38 0.10 10.62
CA PRO A 159 -2.43 0.02 12.08
C PRO A 159 -1.03 -0.21 12.67
N ILE A 160 -0.82 0.25 13.89
CA ILE A 160 0.44 0.01 14.60
C ILE A 160 0.49 -1.45 15.01
N LEU A 161 1.45 -2.18 14.46
CA LEU A 161 1.69 -3.58 14.77
C LEU A 161 3.21 -3.81 14.83
N PRO A 162 3.78 -4.05 16.02
CA PRO A 162 5.19 -4.40 16.15
C PRO A 162 5.45 -5.76 15.47
N PHE A 163 6.41 -5.79 14.55
CA PHE A 163 6.86 -7.04 13.93
C PHE A 163 7.92 -7.71 14.79
N LYS A 164 7.88 -9.04 14.86
CA LYS A 164 9.04 -9.84 15.30
C LYS A 164 10.07 -9.88 14.18
N ASP A 165 11.30 -10.22 14.52
CA ASP A 165 12.44 -10.23 13.55
C ASP A 165 12.18 -11.10 12.32
N ASP A 166 11.45 -12.21 12.47
CA ASP A 166 11.11 -13.15 11.40
C ASP A 166 9.84 -12.76 10.62
N GLN A 167 9.13 -11.74 11.05
CA GLN A 167 7.89 -11.30 10.40
C GLN A 167 8.16 -10.35 9.24
N TYR A 168 7.35 -10.53 8.19
CA TYR A 168 7.46 -9.72 6.98
C TYR A 168 6.14 -9.59 6.23
N LEU A 169 6.07 -8.56 5.41
CA LEU A 169 5.02 -8.31 4.42
C LEU A 169 5.66 -7.77 3.14
N CYS A 170 5.31 -8.36 2.00
CA CYS A 170 5.75 -7.96 0.67
C CYS A 170 4.57 -7.51 -0.19
N VAL A 171 4.67 -6.32 -0.78
CA VAL A 171 3.60 -5.72 -1.58
C VAL A 171 4.13 -5.18 -2.91
N ILE A 172 3.25 -5.13 -3.91
CA ILE A 172 3.50 -4.44 -5.18
C ILE A 172 2.47 -3.33 -5.32
N PHE A 173 2.94 -2.11 -5.51
CA PHE A 173 2.11 -0.96 -5.82
C PHE A 173 2.16 -0.71 -7.32
N LEU A 174 0.98 -0.76 -7.96
CA LEU A 174 0.84 -0.35 -9.35
C LEU A 174 0.00 0.92 -9.37
N ARG A 175 0.58 2.00 -9.90
CA ARG A 175 -0.06 3.32 -9.97
C ARG A 175 -0.52 3.58 -11.38
N TYR A 176 -1.78 3.98 -11.50
CA TYR A 176 -2.42 4.29 -12.76
C TYR A 176 -2.79 5.77 -12.80
N ALA A 177 -2.57 6.40 -13.95
CA ALA A 177 -3.02 7.75 -14.23
C ALA A 177 -4.26 7.77 -15.13
N THR A 178 -5.05 8.81 -15.06
CA THR A 178 -6.13 9.07 -16.01
C THR A 178 -5.63 9.90 -17.18
N VAL A 179 -6.21 9.68 -18.36
CA VAL A 179 -5.93 10.52 -19.54
C VAL A 179 -7.25 10.97 -20.15
N PRO A 180 -7.49 12.28 -20.26
CA PRO A 180 -6.69 13.37 -19.70
C PRO A 180 -6.68 13.32 -18.17
N ILE A 181 -5.63 13.91 -17.55
CA ILE A 181 -5.57 14.06 -16.09
C ILE A 181 -6.72 14.99 -15.70
N ALA A 182 -7.69 14.45 -14.98
CA ALA A 182 -8.73 15.27 -14.36
C ALA A 182 -8.11 15.97 -13.14
N GLU A 183 -8.52 17.20 -12.86
CA GLU A 183 -8.23 17.82 -11.57
C GLU A 183 -8.95 17.00 -10.49
N ILE A 184 -8.16 16.22 -9.73
CA ILE A 184 -8.69 15.37 -8.69
C ILE A 184 -8.73 16.18 -7.41
N PRO A 185 -9.91 16.35 -6.80
CA PRO A 185 -9.98 17.08 -5.53
C PRO A 185 -9.26 16.27 -4.44
N VAL A 186 -8.20 16.82 -3.92
CA VAL A 186 -7.53 16.26 -2.73
C VAL A 186 -8.42 16.49 -1.52
N ILE A 187 -8.86 15.42 -0.87
CA ILE A 187 -9.62 15.51 0.37
C ILE A 187 -8.65 15.87 1.49
N LYS A 188 -8.81 17.08 2.03
CA LYS A 188 -8.03 17.52 3.19
C LYS A 188 -8.65 16.96 4.47
N TYR A 189 -7.82 16.39 5.33
CA TYR A 189 -8.24 16.02 6.67
C TYR A 189 -8.58 17.24 7.52
N THR A 190 -9.67 17.13 8.27
CA THR A 190 -9.88 18.01 9.43
C THR A 190 -9.08 17.50 10.63
N GLU A 191 -8.87 18.33 11.62
CA GLU A 191 -8.23 17.89 12.88
C GLU A 191 -9.01 16.77 13.58
N LYS A 192 -10.33 16.74 13.39
CA LYS A 192 -11.18 15.67 13.88
C LYS A 192 -10.88 14.35 13.16
N ASP A 193 -10.72 14.38 11.83
CA ASP A 193 -10.39 13.19 11.05
C ASP A 193 -9.01 12.65 11.44
N LYS A 194 -8.03 13.52 11.66
CA LYS A 194 -6.69 13.14 12.13
C LYS A 194 -6.75 12.45 13.48
N ALA A 195 -7.47 13.02 14.45
CA ALA A 195 -7.63 12.44 15.78
C ALA A 195 -8.33 11.07 15.72
N GLU A 196 -9.37 10.93 14.89
CA GLU A 196 -10.09 9.67 14.72
C GLU A 196 -9.21 8.61 14.09
N VAL A 197 -8.45 8.92 13.04
CA VAL A 197 -7.52 7.99 12.39
C VAL A 197 -6.40 7.57 13.33
N LYS A 198 -5.86 8.51 14.10
CA LYS A 198 -4.87 8.19 15.12
C LYS A 198 -5.41 7.15 16.10
N HIS A 199 -6.61 7.38 16.64
CA HIS A 199 -7.26 6.46 17.56
C HIS A 199 -7.50 5.08 16.92
N LEU A 200 -8.03 5.03 15.70
CA LEU A 200 -8.23 3.78 14.97
C LEU A 200 -6.92 3.02 14.75
N ARG A 201 -5.85 3.72 14.36
CA ARG A 201 -4.54 3.14 14.11
C ARG A 201 -3.93 2.50 15.36
N GLU A 202 -4.08 3.16 16.50
CA GLU A 202 -3.55 2.69 17.78
C GLU A 202 -4.36 1.55 18.40
N THR A 203 -5.66 1.50 18.14
CA THR A 203 -6.59 0.58 18.85
C THR A 203 -7.12 -0.56 17.99
N TYR A 204 -6.82 -0.59 16.69
CA TYR A 204 -7.41 -1.56 15.76
C TYR A 204 -7.21 -3.01 16.20
N TYR A 205 -5.98 -3.43 16.49
CA TYR A 205 -5.70 -4.81 16.88
C TYR A 205 -6.23 -5.16 18.27
N GLN A 206 -6.19 -4.22 19.21
CA GLN A 206 -6.80 -4.40 20.54
C GLN A 206 -8.31 -4.68 20.41
N LYS A 207 -8.99 -3.94 19.53
CA LYS A 207 -10.40 -4.15 19.25
C LYS A 207 -10.64 -5.50 18.57
N LYS A 208 -9.79 -5.90 17.62
CA LYS A 208 -9.88 -7.18 16.91
C LYS A 208 -9.73 -8.37 17.89
N GLU A 209 -8.81 -8.29 18.85
CA GLU A 209 -8.65 -9.27 19.92
C GLU A 209 -9.89 -9.38 20.80
N LEU A 210 -10.46 -8.25 21.24
CA LEU A 210 -11.67 -8.21 22.05
C LEU A 210 -12.90 -8.79 21.34
N GLU A 211 -12.96 -8.67 20.02
CA GLU A 211 -14.00 -9.25 19.17
C GLU A 211 -13.80 -10.76 18.90
N GLY A 212 -12.75 -11.39 19.47
CA GLY A 212 -12.45 -12.81 19.30
C GLY A 212 -11.97 -13.18 17.88
N LYS A 213 -11.58 -12.21 17.07
CA LYS A 213 -10.94 -12.46 15.79
C LYS A 213 -9.47 -12.78 16.06
N GLN A 214 -9.06 -14.03 15.80
CA GLN A 214 -7.64 -14.40 15.91
C GLN A 214 -6.77 -13.53 15.00
N LEU A 215 -5.68 -13.04 15.57
CA LEU A 215 -4.59 -12.37 14.87
C LEU A 215 -3.68 -13.39 14.16
#